data_685c80dedf05b1ca87ab9a85e2601a8a
#
_entry.id   685c80dedf05b1ca87ab9a85e2601a8a
#
_cell.length_a   1.000
_cell.length_b   1.000
_cell.length_c   1.000
_cell.angle_alpha   90.00
_cell.angle_beta   90.00
_cell.angle_gamma   90.00
#
_symmetry.space_group_name_H-M   'P 1'
#
loop_
_entity.id
_entity.type
_entity.pdbx_description
1 polymer ?
#
loop_
_entity_poly.entity_id
_entity_poly.type
_entity_poly.pdbx_seq_one_letter_code
_entity_poly.pdbx_strand_id
1 'polypeptide(L)'
;MYVGRIVAVGCTKAGLGAALYRVSSRSFPNREAKALSRGIAIVPKPGFENDIQKNPYIAYNCLRTARGLAVVSNGSQTDPVAEKIESGMAPRDALAYVMLSMDYEHDSLDTPRITGVVQPDGRKG
;
A
#
# COMPACT_ATOMS: atom_id res chain seq x y z
N MET A 1 -14.56 -8.13 16.49
CA MET A 1 -13.59 -8.75 15.55
C MET A 1 -12.49 -7.75 15.21
N TYR A 2 -11.26 -8.17 15.28
CA TYR A 2 -10.12 -7.34 14.86
C TYR A 2 -9.80 -7.61 13.40
N VAL A 3 -9.81 -6.54 12.61
CA VAL A 3 -9.40 -6.58 11.19
C VAL A 3 -8.22 -5.65 11.03
N GLY A 4 -7.03 -6.20 10.83
CA GLY A 4 -5.79 -5.43 10.78
C GLY A 4 -5.69 -4.53 9.56
N ARG A 5 -5.80 -5.11 8.35
CA ARG A 5 -5.66 -4.37 7.10
C ARG A 5 -6.64 -4.84 6.05
N ILE A 6 -7.12 -3.87 5.27
CA ILE A 6 -8.00 -4.12 4.13
C ILE A 6 -7.43 -3.35 2.94
N VAL A 7 -7.19 -4.05 1.85
CA VAL A 7 -6.89 -3.49 0.53
C VAL A 7 -8.07 -3.78 -0.38
N ALA A 8 -8.56 -2.78 -1.08
CA ALA A 8 -9.64 -2.94 -2.05
C ALA A 8 -9.36 -2.17 -3.33
N VAL A 9 -9.67 -2.77 -4.46
CA VAL A 9 -9.66 -2.13 -5.77
C VAL A 9 -10.98 -2.40 -6.47
N GLY A 10 -11.44 -1.43 -7.24
CA GLY A 10 -12.73 -1.54 -7.90
C GLY A 10 -12.99 -0.40 -8.86
N CYS A 11 -14.23 -0.20 -9.23
CA CYS A 11 -14.65 0.95 -10.01
C CYS A 11 -15.90 1.60 -9.43
N THR A 12 -16.02 2.90 -9.66
CA THR A 12 -17.20 3.68 -9.28
C THR A 12 -18.34 3.43 -10.26
N LYS A 13 -19.54 3.91 -9.93
CA LYS A 13 -20.68 3.88 -10.86
C LYS A 13 -20.39 4.63 -12.17
N ALA A 14 -19.51 5.63 -12.13
CA ALA A 14 -19.09 6.38 -13.32
C ALA A 14 -18.00 5.66 -14.13
N GLY A 15 -17.58 4.45 -13.73
CA GLY A 15 -16.55 3.67 -14.44
C GLY A 15 -15.11 4.06 -14.10
N LEU A 16 -14.90 4.87 -13.07
CA LEU A 16 -13.55 5.28 -12.65
C LEU A 16 -12.92 4.25 -11.71
N GLY A 17 -11.64 4.00 -11.88
CA GLY A 17 -10.89 3.16 -10.96
C GLY A 17 -10.86 3.73 -9.55
N ALA A 18 -10.97 2.86 -8.55
CA ALA A 18 -10.93 3.23 -7.14
C ALA A 18 -10.02 2.28 -6.37
N ALA A 19 -9.18 2.83 -5.51
CA ALA A 19 -8.33 2.08 -4.59
C ALA A 19 -8.59 2.55 -3.17
N LEU A 20 -8.67 1.62 -2.24
CA LEU A 20 -8.98 1.87 -0.83
C LEU A 20 -8.02 1.12 0.06
N TYR A 21 -7.64 1.75 1.16
CA TYR A 21 -6.83 1.12 2.20
C TYR A 21 -7.37 1.47 3.58
N ARG A 22 -7.44 0.46 4.43
CA ARG A 22 -7.72 0.63 5.85
C ARG A 22 -6.68 -0.12 6.66
N VAL A 23 -6.16 0.54 7.68
CA VAL A 23 -5.23 -0.06 8.64
C VAL A 23 -5.72 0.20 10.06
N SER A 24 -5.61 -0.82 10.90
CA SER A 24 -5.69 -0.69 12.35
C SER A 24 -4.63 -1.58 12.98
N SER A 25 -4.14 -1.19 14.15
CA SER A 25 -3.11 -1.92 14.86
C SER A 25 -3.36 -1.84 16.35
N ARG A 26 -3.20 -2.97 17.04
CA ARG A 26 -3.26 -3.01 18.50
C ARG A 26 -1.98 -2.48 19.13
N SER A 27 -0.84 -2.76 18.51
CA SER A 27 0.48 -2.40 19.04
C SER A 27 0.89 -0.98 18.70
N PHE A 28 0.47 -0.46 17.51
CA PHE A 28 0.84 0.87 17.02
C PHE A 28 -0.40 1.60 16.50
N PRO A 29 -1.33 2.02 17.39
CA PRO A 29 -2.58 2.65 16.99
C PRO A 29 -2.43 4.13 16.61
N ASN A 30 -1.31 4.77 16.95
CA ASN A 30 -1.10 6.21 16.82
C ASN A 30 -0.46 6.55 15.47
N ARG A 31 -1.19 6.24 14.40
CA ARG A 31 -0.81 6.54 13.03
C ARG A 31 -1.92 7.30 12.32
N GLU A 32 -1.55 7.98 11.23
CA GLU A 32 -2.49 8.71 10.39
C GLU A 32 -2.14 8.50 8.91
N ALA A 33 -3.13 8.71 8.06
CA ALA A 33 -2.95 8.76 6.62
C ALA A 33 -2.62 10.19 6.21
N LYS A 34 -1.50 10.38 5.50
CA LYS A 34 -1.04 11.67 5.02
C LYS A 34 -1.07 11.71 3.51
N ALA A 35 -1.80 12.68 2.96
CA ALA A 35 -1.85 12.89 1.52
C ALA A 35 -0.51 13.45 1.02
N LEU A 36 -0.04 12.90 -0.09
CA LEU A 36 1.17 13.32 -0.81
C LEU A 36 0.78 13.71 -2.23
N SER A 37 1.72 14.33 -2.96
CA SER A 37 1.47 14.76 -4.35
C SER A 37 1.09 13.61 -5.29
N ARG A 38 1.59 12.40 -5.04
CA ARG A 38 1.36 11.23 -5.90
C ARG A 38 0.91 10.00 -5.10
N GLY A 39 0.29 10.19 -3.95
CA GLY A 39 -0.14 9.07 -3.14
C GLY A 39 -0.57 9.43 -1.74
N ILE A 40 -0.60 8.41 -0.90
CA ILE A 40 -0.95 8.50 0.52
C ILE A 40 0.05 7.68 1.32
N ALA A 41 0.56 8.23 2.40
CA ALA A 41 1.44 7.53 3.33
C ALA A 41 0.74 7.26 4.65
N ILE A 42 1.06 6.13 5.27
CA ILE A 42 0.75 5.87 6.67
C ILE A 42 1.99 6.26 7.48
N VAL A 43 1.80 7.16 8.42
CA VAL A 43 2.87 7.70 9.24
C VAL A 43 2.44 7.77 10.71
N PRO A 44 3.38 7.78 11.67
CA PRO A 44 3.06 8.06 13.06
C PRO A 44 2.43 9.44 13.21
N LYS A 45 1.49 9.56 14.13
CA LYS A 45 0.98 10.88 14.55
C LYS A 45 2.08 11.68 15.23
N PRO A 46 2.00 13.04 15.23
CA PRO A 46 2.94 13.87 15.96
C PRO A 46 3.09 13.42 17.42
N GLY A 47 4.33 13.28 17.88
CA GLY A 47 4.66 12.78 19.21
C GLY A 47 4.88 11.27 19.29
N PHE A 48 4.61 10.51 18.22
CA PHE A 48 4.78 9.06 18.18
C PHE A 48 5.83 8.60 17.16
N GLU A 49 6.69 9.51 16.70
CA GLU A 49 7.70 9.24 15.67
C GLU A 49 8.69 8.14 16.09
N ASN A 50 8.95 8.00 17.38
CA ASN A 50 9.83 6.96 17.91
C ASN A 50 9.30 5.54 17.71
N ASP A 51 8.02 5.38 17.40
CA ASP A 51 7.44 4.06 17.11
C ASP A 51 8.09 3.40 15.89
N ILE A 52 8.62 4.18 14.95
CA ILE A 52 9.36 3.66 13.77
C ILE A 52 10.61 2.89 14.22
N GLN A 53 11.28 3.33 15.28
CA GLN A 53 12.47 2.64 15.80
C GLN A 53 12.11 1.28 16.40
N LYS A 54 10.91 1.16 16.95
CA LYS A 54 10.41 -0.10 17.52
C LYS A 54 9.98 -1.07 16.42
N ASN A 55 9.39 -0.56 15.37
CA ASN A 55 8.95 -1.35 14.22
C ASN A 55 8.97 -0.50 12.94
N PRO A 56 9.94 -0.72 12.04
CA PRO A 56 10.04 0.07 10.79
C PRO A 56 8.90 -0.22 9.80
N TYR A 57 8.17 -1.33 9.95
CA TYR A 57 7.06 -1.69 9.06
C TYR A 57 5.79 -0.85 9.28
N ILE A 58 5.76 0.07 10.25
CA ILE A 58 4.55 0.85 10.56
C ILE A 58 4.39 2.11 9.70
N ALA A 59 5.47 2.57 9.03
CA ALA A 59 5.47 3.76 8.19
C ALA A 59 5.81 3.38 6.75
N TYR A 60 4.92 3.71 5.82
CA TYR A 60 5.06 3.34 4.41
C TYR A 60 4.07 4.12 3.54
N ASN A 61 4.34 4.20 2.25
CA ASN A 61 3.35 4.64 1.28
C ASN A 61 2.34 3.51 1.06
N CYS A 62 1.09 3.73 1.44
CA CYS A 62 0.04 2.72 1.23
C CYS A 62 -0.63 2.85 -0.14
N LEU A 63 -0.47 4.00 -0.80
CA LEU A 63 -0.99 4.24 -2.14
C LEU A 63 -0.02 5.14 -2.91
N ARG A 64 0.27 4.77 -4.16
CA ARG A 64 1.01 5.59 -5.12
C ARG A 64 0.39 5.50 -6.49
N THR A 65 0.42 6.63 -7.20
CA THR A 65 0.08 6.65 -8.62
C THR A 65 1.34 6.48 -9.47
N ALA A 66 1.23 5.72 -10.55
CA ALA A 66 2.30 5.49 -11.51
C ALA A 66 1.67 5.31 -12.89
N ARG A 67 2.03 6.14 -13.86
CA ARG A 67 1.49 6.12 -15.23
C ARG A 67 -0.04 6.09 -15.28
N GLY A 68 -0.69 6.87 -14.41
CA GLY A 68 -2.15 6.92 -14.31
C GLY A 68 -2.80 5.75 -13.59
N LEU A 69 -2.05 4.74 -13.18
CA LEU A 69 -2.55 3.66 -12.34
C LEU A 69 -2.42 4.00 -10.87
N ALA A 70 -3.25 3.38 -10.03
CA ALA A 70 -3.08 3.44 -8.57
C ALA A 70 -2.61 2.08 -8.04
N VAL A 71 -1.52 2.12 -7.27
CA VAL A 71 -0.99 0.97 -6.54
C VAL A 71 -1.34 1.16 -5.07
N VAL A 72 -1.96 0.16 -4.46
CA VAL A 72 -2.36 0.19 -3.05
C VAL A 72 -1.87 -1.06 -2.34
N SER A 73 -1.30 -0.91 -1.15
CA SER A 73 -0.82 -2.05 -0.38
C SER A 73 -0.76 -1.77 1.11
N ASN A 74 -0.50 -2.83 1.88
CA ASN A 74 -0.37 -2.77 3.32
C ASN A 74 1.07 -2.58 3.81
N GLY A 75 2.01 -2.23 2.94
CA GLY A 75 3.41 -2.13 3.36
C GLY A 75 4.33 -1.47 2.33
N SER A 76 5.61 -1.62 2.57
CA SER A 76 6.67 -0.99 1.77
C SER A 76 6.76 -1.46 0.31
N GLN A 77 6.06 -2.53 -0.06
CA GLN A 77 6.03 -3.01 -1.44
C GLN A 77 5.29 -2.08 -2.41
N THR A 78 4.50 -1.12 -1.91
CA THR A 78 3.86 -0.11 -2.76
C THR A 78 4.88 0.60 -3.66
N ASP A 79 6.01 1.02 -3.08
CA ASP A 79 7.02 1.79 -3.80
C ASP A 79 7.68 1.00 -4.94
N PRO A 80 8.26 -0.18 -4.71
CA PRO A 80 8.88 -0.91 -5.81
C PRO A 80 7.87 -1.35 -6.90
N VAL A 81 6.61 -1.66 -6.55
CA VAL A 81 5.59 -1.93 -7.56
C VAL A 81 5.34 -0.69 -8.42
N ALA A 82 5.13 0.46 -7.80
CA ALA A 82 4.91 1.72 -8.51
C ALA A 82 6.11 2.10 -9.39
N GLU A 83 7.33 1.94 -8.89
CA GLU A 83 8.56 2.23 -9.63
C GLU A 83 8.74 1.32 -10.84
N LYS A 84 8.43 0.03 -10.74
CA LYS A 84 8.47 -0.90 -11.86
C LYS A 84 7.46 -0.51 -12.95
N ILE A 85 6.25 -0.13 -12.56
CA ILE A 85 5.23 0.36 -13.50
C ILE A 85 5.70 1.67 -14.15
N GLU A 86 6.26 2.59 -13.39
CA GLU A 86 6.80 3.85 -13.90
C GLU A 86 7.89 3.63 -14.93
N SER A 87 8.74 2.62 -14.75
CA SER A 87 9.80 2.24 -15.68
C SER A 87 9.31 1.49 -16.92
N GLY A 88 8.01 1.18 -17.02
CA GLY A 88 7.39 0.57 -18.20
C GLY A 88 7.02 -0.91 -18.03
N MET A 89 7.23 -1.51 -16.87
CA MET A 89 6.82 -2.89 -16.63
C MET A 89 5.29 -2.97 -16.57
N ALA A 90 4.71 -4.02 -17.19
CA ALA A 90 3.28 -4.27 -17.09
C ALA A 90 2.86 -4.46 -15.62
N PRO A 91 1.68 -3.97 -15.20
CA PRO A 91 1.25 -4.06 -13.81
C PRO A 91 1.28 -5.49 -13.23
N ARG A 92 0.82 -6.46 -14.00
CA ARG A 92 0.85 -7.88 -13.60
C ARG A 92 2.26 -8.35 -13.31
N ASP A 93 3.21 -8.01 -14.18
CA ASP A 93 4.61 -8.43 -14.05
C ASP A 93 5.27 -7.72 -12.87
N ALA A 94 4.97 -6.43 -12.67
CA ALA A 94 5.46 -5.66 -11.53
C ALA A 94 4.98 -6.27 -10.20
N LEU A 95 3.69 -6.63 -10.11
CA LEU A 95 3.14 -7.32 -8.94
C LEU A 95 3.84 -8.65 -8.70
N ALA A 96 3.92 -9.51 -9.72
CA ALA A 96 4.54 -10.83 -9.58
C ALA A 96 6.01 -10.72 -9.16
N TYR A 97 6.77 -9.84 -9.81
CA TYR A 97 8.18 -9.65 -9.51
C TYR A 97 8.42 -9.18 -8.08
N VAL A 98 7.73 -8.12 -7.67
CA VAL A 98 7.93 -7.52 -6.35
C VAL A 98 7.43 -8.42 -5.23
N MET A 99 6.24 -9.01 -5.39
CA MET A 99 5.67 -9.88 -4.35
C MET A 99 6.51 -11.13 -4.15
N LEU A 100 7.05 -11.68 -5.23
CA LEU A 100 7.94 -12.85 -5.15
C LEU A 100 9.29 -12.49 -4.51
N SER A 101 9.83 -11.29 -4.82
CA SER A 101 11.14 -10.86 -4.35
C SER A 101 11.13 -10.42 -2.89
N MET A 102 10.07 -9.75 -2.44
CA MET A 102 10.01 -9.17 -1.09
C MET A 102 9.47 -10.14 -0.04
N ASP A 103 8.69 -11.15 -0.46
CA ASP A 103 8.09 -12.10 0.47
C ASP A 103 7.18 -11.40 1.52
N TYR A 104 6.88 -12.04 2.64
CA TYR A 104 6.12 -11.44 3.74
C TYR A 104 6.98 -10.48 4.57
N GLU A 105 6.36 -9.67 5.42
CA GLU A 105 7.09 -8.83 6.37
C GLU A 105 7.67 -9.69 7.50
N HIS A 106 8.99 -9.55 7.72
CA HIS A 106 9.69 -10.27 8.80
C HIS A 106 9.52 -9.52 10.13
N ASP A 107 8.28 -9.24 10.50
CA ASP A 107 7.90 -8.72 11.80
C ASP A 107 7.54 -9.87 12.75
N SER A 108 7.15 -9.56 13.98
CA SER A 108 6.80 -10.57 14.99
C SER A 108 5.57 -11.42 14.63
N LEU A 109 4.79 -11.00 13.64
CA LEU A 109 3.55 -11.65 13.21
C LEU A 109 3.66 -12.31 11.83
N ASP A 110 4.83 -12.25 11.19
CA ASP A 110 5.03 -12.70 9.81
C ASP A 110 3.93 -12.16 8.88
N THR A 111 3.71 -10.84 8.93
CA THR A 111 2.60 -10.17 8.26
C THR A 111 2.63 -10.40 6.75
N PRO A 112 1.58 -10.99 6.17
CA PRO A 112 1.51 -11.19 4.72
C PRO A 112 1.36 -9.85 4.00
N ARG A 113 1.93 -9.76 2.80
CA ARG A 113 1.78 -8.60 1.94
C ARG A 113 0.55 -8.76 1.07
N ILE A 114 -0.28 -7.71 1.02
CA ILE A 114 -1.43 -7.62 0.12
C ILE A 114 -1.30 -6.37 -0.72
N THR A 115 -1.48 -6.52 -2.03
CA THR A 115 -1.25 -5.44 -2.98
C THR A 115 -2.29 -5.49 -4.08
N GLY A 116 -2.78 -4.34 -4.50
CA GLY A 116 -3.68 -4.21 -5.63
C GLY A 116 -3.24 -3.09 -6.57
N VAL A 117 -3.60 -3.23 -7.84
CA VAL A 117 -3.41 -2.20 -8.86
C VAL A 117 -4.73 -1.99 -9.58
N VAL A 118 -5.10 -0.73 -9.77
CA VAL A 118 -6.29 -0.36 -10.52
C VAL A 118 -5.94 0.65 -11.60
N GLN A 119 -6.52 0.47 -12.79
CA GLN A 119 -6.39 1.40 -13.90
C GLN A 119 -7.51 2.45 -13.87
N PRO A 120 -7.34 3.60 -14.55
CA PRO A 120 -8.36 4.65 -14.56
C PRO A 120 -9.73 4.20 -15.06
N ASP A 121 -9.75 3.19 -15.95
CA ASP A 121 -10.99 2.60 -16.50
C ASP A 121 -11.56 1.45 -15.64
N GLY A 122 -11.06 1.28 -14.43
CA GLY A 122 -11.55 0.27 -13.49
C GLY A 122 -10.99 -1.14 -13.71
N ARG A 123 -10.10 -1.38 -14.69
CA ARG A 123 -9.36 -2.65 -14.76
C ARG A 123 -8.42 -2.79 -13.57
N LYS A 124 -8.32 -3.99 -13.03
CA LYS A 124 -7.66 -4.22 -11.74
C LYS A 124 -6.92 -5.56 -11.70
N GLY A 125 -5.97 -5.61 -10.79
CA GLY A 125 -5.20 -6.79 -10.44
C GLY A 125 -4.54 -6.65 -9.07
#